data_7efda3a8eec65702fcad38b560f93423
#
_entry.id   7efda3a8eec65702fcad38b560f93423
#
_cell.length_a   1.000
_cell.length_b   1.000
_cell.length_c   1.000
_cell.angle_alpha   90.00
_cell.angle_beta   90.00
_cell.angle_gamma   90.00
#
_symmetry.space_group_name_H-M   'P 1'
#
loop_
_entity.id
_entity.type
_entity.pdbx_description
1 polymer ?
#
loop_
_entity_poly.entity_id
_entity_poly.type
_entity_poly.pdbx_seq_one_letter_code
_entity_poly.pdbx_strand_id
1 'polypeptide(L)'
;MKAMATKYETIDQYIANFPADQQAVLQQIRATIKKAAPEATEKIGYGIPTFFLKGNLVHFAGYKTHYGFYPGPGAIRQFEQEFSAYEQSKGAVRFPLDKPVPLDLIRRVTEVRVRENLEKAAQKGKKSVKG
;
A
#
# COMPACT_ATOMS: atom_id res chain seq x y z
N MET A 1 24.52 -4.33 13.27
CA MET A 1 24.10 -4.05 12.90
C MET A 1 23.33 -3.50 12.77
N LYS A 2 22.97 -3.35 12.63
CA LYS A 2 22.47 -2.83 12.36
C LYS A 2 21.54 -2.18 12.01
N ALA A 3 21.16 -1.88 12.49
CA ALA A 3 20.45 -0.71 12.07
C ALA A 3 19.48 -0.93 10.94
N MET A 4 18.82 -1.99 11.01
CA MET A 4 17.94 -2.38 9.94
C MET A 4 16.75 -1.44 9.81
N ALA A 5 16.30 -0.88 10.93
CA ALA A 5 15.10 -0.06 10.92
C ALA A 5 15.26 1.23 10.14
N THR A 6 16.48 1.72 9.98
CA THR A 6 16.72 3.00 9.32
C THR A 6 17.32 2.83 7.93
N LYS A 7 17.17 1.65 7.37
CA LYS A 7 17.85 1.31 6.14
C LYS A 7 17.45 2.19 4.96
N TYR A 8 16.18 2.52 4.85
CA TYR A 8 15.67 3.31 3.73
C TYR A 8 14.94 4.53 4.24
N GLU A 9 15.13 5.64 3.57
CA GLU A 9 14.43 6.88 3.89
C GLU A 9 13.37 7.22 2.85
N THR A 10 13.49 6.68 1.64
CA THR A 10 12.56 6.97 0.58
C THR A 10 12.16 5.70 -0.14
N ILE A 11 11.03 5.77 -0.84
CA ILE A 11 10.59 4.65 -1.66
C ILE A 11 11.60 4.39 -2.79
N ASP A 12 12.19 5.44 -3.35
CA ASP A 12 13.23 5.25 -4.38
C ASP A 12 14.38 4.41 -3.85
N GLN A 13 14.86 4.70 -2.65
CA GLN A 13 15.95 3.91 -2.06
C GLN A 13 15.54 2.47 -1.84
N TYR A 14 14.29 2.27 -1.38
CA TYR A 14 13.79 0.92 -1.15
C TYR A 14 13.78 0.12 -2.44
N ILE A 15 13.20 0.67 -3.50
CA ILE A 15 13.07 -0.04 -4.77
C ILE A 15 14.42 -0.32 -5.40
N ALA A 16 15.39 0.59 -5.23
CA ALA A 16 16.71 0.44 -5.84
C ALA A 16 17.43 -0.83 -5.39
N ASN A 17 17.00 -1.45 -4.30
CA ASN A 17 17.66 -2.66 -3.79
C ASN A 17 17.16 -3.95 -4.41
N PHE A 18 16.27 -3.90 -5.38
CA PHE A 18 15.68 -5.09 -5.98
C PHE A 18 16.26 -5.33 -7.37
N PRO A 19 16.18 -6.56 -7.89
CA PRO A 19 16.55 -6.83 -9.27
C PRO A 19 15.72 -5.99 -10.24
N ALA A 20 16.25 -5.76 -11.43
CA ALA A 20 15.63 -4.84 -12.39
C ALA A 20 14.18 -5.20 -12.71
N ASP A 21 13.88 -6.49 -12.86
CA ASP A 21 12.51 -6.90 -13.18
C ASP A 21 11.56 -6.63 -12.01
N GLN A 22 12.01 -6.83 -10.79
CA GLN A 22 11.18 -6.49 -9.62
C GLN A 22 11.05 -4.99 -9.45
N GLN A 23 12.12 -4.24 -9.73
CA GLN A 23 12.02 -2.78 -9.68
C GLN A 23 10.91 -2.28 -10.59
N ALA A 24 10.82 -2.84 -11.81
CA ALA A 24 9.80 -2.42 -12.75
C ALA A 24 8.40 -2.65 -12.20
N VAL A 25 8.17 -3.81 -11.60
CA VAL A 25 6.84 -4.13 -11.03
C VAL A 25 6.55 -3.25 -9.82
N LEU A 26 7.54 -3.05 -8.95
CA LEU A 26 7.35 -2.19 -7.78
C LEU A 26 7.02 -0.76 -8.20
N GLN A 27 7.64 -0.27 -9.26
CA GLN A 27 7.31 1.07 -9.78
C GLN A 27 5.90 1.11 -10.36
N GLN A 28 5.44 0.02 -10.98
CA GLN A 28 4.07 -0.05 -11.47
C GLN A 28 3.06 0.00 -10.33
N ILE A 29 3.34 -0.72 -9.25
CA ILE A 29 2.47 -0.69 -8.07
C ILE A 29 2.45 0.72 -7.50
N ARG A 30 3.63 1.31 -7.34
CA ARG A 30 3.76 2.68 -6.82
C ARG A 30 2.97 3.68 -7.66
N ALA A 31 3.13 3.61 -8.98
CA ALA A 31 2.45 4.54 -9.88
C ALA A 31 0.94 4.36 -9.83
N THR A 32 0.49 3.12 -9.73
CA THR A 32 -0.94 2.82 -9.64
C THR A 32 -1.55 3.43 -8.38
N ILE A 33 -0.88 3.26 -7.24
CA ILE A 33 -1.37 3.82 -5.99
C ILE A 33 -1.34 5.34 -6.03
N LYS A 34 -0.25 5.91 -6.54
CA LYS A 34 -0.13 7.36 -6.62
C LYS A 34 -1.21 7.97 -7.49
N LYS A 35 -1.54 7.32 -8.59
CA LYS A 35 -2.59 7.80 -9.49
C LYS A 35 -3.96 7.72 -8.83
N ALA A 36 -4.21 6.68 -8.04
CA ALA A 36 -5.46 6.52 -7.32
C ALA A 36 -5.57 7.48 -6.13
N ALA A 37 -4.43 7.91 -5.59
CA ALA A 37 -4.38 8.78 -4.42
C ALA A 37 -3.40 9.92 -4.66
N PRO A 38 -3.72 10.84 -5.58
CA PRO A 38 -2.74 11.86 -5.99
C PRO A 38 -2.36 12.82 -4.88
N GLU A 39 -3.17 12.96 -3.84
CA GLU A 39 -2.85 13.86 -2.74
C GLU A 39 -2.11 13.17 -1.60
N ALA A 40 -1.92 11.86 -1.69
CA ALA A 40 -1.19 11.13 -0.66
C ALA A 40 0.29 11.45 -0.74
N THR A 41 0.95 11.41 0.42
CA THR A 41 2.40 11.54 0.47
C THR A 41 3.02 10.16 0.59
N GLU A 42 4.23 10.03 0.05
CA GLU A 42 5.00 8.81 0.11
C GLU A 42 5.96 8.86 1.28
N LYS A 43 6.15 7.74 1.93
CA LYS A 43 7.14 7.65 3.00
C LYS A 43 7.54 6.19 3.19
N ILE A 44 8.49 5.95 4.08
CA ILE A 44 8.81 4.59 4.56
C ILE A 44 8.15 4.45 5.93
N GLY A 45 7.25 3.48 6.06
CA GLY A 45 6.61 3.18 7.33
C GLY A 45 6.70 1.69 7.57
N TYR A 46 7.07 1.31 8.79
CA TYR A 46 7.31 -0.10 9.12
C TYR A 46 8.36 -0.74 8.21
N GLY A 47 9.30 0.08 7.72
CA GLY A 47 10.38 -0.39 6.87
C GLY A 47 10.01 -0.62 5.42
N ILE A 48 8.81 -0.27 4.98
CA ILE A 48 8.35 -0.50 3.61
C ILE A 48 7.67 0.74 3.03
N PRO A 49 7.53 0.77 1.69
CA PRO A 49 6.81 1.88 1.03
C PRO A 49 5.40 2.05 1.57
N THR A 50 5.06 3.28 1.89
CA THR A 50 3.80 3.63 2.54
C THR A 50 3.24 4.89 1.90
N PHE A 51 1.93 4.90 1.68
CA PHE A 51 1.21 6.09 1.25
C PHE A 51 0.35 6.60 2.40
N PHE A 52 0.40 7.90 2.62
CA PHE A 52 -0.26 8.54 3.76
C PHE A 52 -1.18 9.65 3.26
N LEU A 53 -2.42 9.64 3.74
CA LEU A 53 -3.39 10.71 3.48
C LEU A 53 -4.38 10.68 4.64
N LYS A 54 -4.22 11.64 5.56
CA LYS A 54 -5.04 11.68 6.78
C LYS A 54 -4.95 10.39 7.58
N GLY A 55 -3.78 9.78 7.55
CA GLY A 55 -3.50 8.48 8.13
C GLY A 55 -2.90 7.57 7.08
N ASN A 56 -2.34 6.46 7.48
CA ASN A 56 -1.80 5.51 6.53
C ASN A 56 -2.91 4.98 5.63
N LEU A 57 -2.65 4.94 4.33
CA LEU A 57 -3.60 4.38 3.35
C LEU A 57 -3.31 2.92 3.08
N VAL A 58 -2.20 2.69 2.41
CA VAL A 58 -1.79 1.36 1.98
C VAL A 58 -0.27 1.31 2.02
N HIS A 59 0.24 0.10 2.11
CA HIS A 59 1.68 -0.18 2.00
C HIS A 59 1.89 -1.22 0.91
N PHE A 60 3.10 -1.28 0.37
CA PHE A 60 3.48 -2.38 -0.50
C PHE A 60 4.93 -2.75 -0.25
N ALA A 61 5.32 -3.94 -0.69
CA ALA A 61 6.68 -4.42 -0.44
C ALA A 61 7.07 -5.46 -1.47
N GLY A 62 8.38 -5.64 -1.64
CA GLY A 62 8.92 -6.71 -2.47
C GLY A 62 9.64 -7.73 -1.61
N TYR A 63 9.53 -8.99 -1.99
CA TYR A 63 10.20 -10.10 -1.32
C TYR A 63 10.78 -11.04 -2.38
N LYS A 64 11.50 -12.04 -1.94
CA LYS A 64 12.14 -12.96 -2.89
C LYS A 64 11.14 -13.74 -3.73
N THR A 65 9.96 -14.03 -3.18
CA THR A 65 9.01 -14.93 -3.84
C THR A 65 7.68 -14.27 -4.16
N HIS A 66 7.47 -13.03 -3.71
CA HIS A 66 6.17 -12.38 -3.90
C HIS A 66 6.28 -10.89 -3.67
N TYR A 67 5.20 -10.18 -4.03
CA TYR A 67 4.99 -8.80 -3.62
C TYR A 67 3.90 -8.78 -2.57
N GLY A 68 4.06 -7.93 -1.56
CA GLY A 68 3.04 -7.75 -0.54
C GLY A 68 2.25 -6.48 -0.78
N PHE A 69 0.95 -6.53 -0.53
CA PHE A 69 0.09 -5.37 -0.57
C PHE A 69 -0.72 -5.35 0.73
N TYR A 70 -0.74 -4.20 1.39
CA TYR A 70 -1.25 -4.10 2.75
C TYR A 70 -2.31 -2.99 2.83
N PRO A 71 -3.54 -3.29 2.41
CA PRO A 71 -4.61 -2.27 2.45
C PRO A 71 -5.41 -2.27 3.74
N GLY A 72 -5.13 -3.21 4.65
CA GLY A 72 -5.85 -3.34 5.90
C GLY A 72 -6.96 -4.38 5.82
N PRO A 73 -7.36 -4.93 6.99
CA PRO A 73 -8.34 -6.03 7.00
C PRO A 73 -9.72 -5.64 6.50
N GLY A 74 -10.14 -4.39 6.71
CA GLY A 74 -11.43 -3.95 6.20
C GLY A 74 -11.50 -3.97 4.68
N ALA A 75 -10.44 -3.50 4.02
CA ALA A 75 -10.40 -3.50 2.57
C ALA A 75 -10.35 -4.92 2.01
N ILE A 76 -9.61 -5.80 2.68
CA ILE A 76 -9.54 -7.19 2.23
C ILE A 76 -10.93 -7.82 2.29
N ARG A 77 -11.69 -7.55 3.36
CA ARG A 77 -13.05 -8.06 3.44
C ARG A 77 -13.95 -7.49 2.36
N GLN A 78 -13.84 -6.20 2.06
CA GLN A 78 -14.68 -5.59 1.04
C GLN A 78 -14.43 -6.17 -0.35
N PHE A 79 -13.20 -6.59 -0.62
CA PHE A 79 -12.81 -7.13 -1.91
C PHE A 79 -12.52 -8.63 -1.82
N GLU A 80 -13.23 -9.31 -0.93
CA GLU A 80 -12.96 -10.69 -0.58
C GLU A 80 -12.91 -11.62 -1.79
N GLN A 81 -13.86 -11.47 -2.70
CA GLN A 81 -13.90 -12.33 -3.87
C GLN A 81 -12.70 -12.13 -4.78
N GLU A 82 -12.34 -10.87 -5.02
CA GLU A 82 -11.22 -10.57 -5.90
C GLU A 82 -9.90 -11.02 -5.28
N PHE A 83 -9.76 -10.91 -3.97
CA PHE A 83 -8.53 -11.33 -3.31
C PHE A 83 -8.46 -12.83 -3.05
N SER A 84 -9.55 -13.56 -3.27
CA SER A 84 -9.59 -14.99 -2.94
C SER A 84 -8.60 -15.80 -3.78
N ALA A 85 -8.17 -15.28 -4.92
CA ALA A 85 -7.19 -15.96 -5.77
C ALA A 85 -5.76 -15.90 -5.22
N TYR A 86 -5.53 -15.14 -4.15
CA TYR A 86 -4.19 -14.87 -3.64
C TYR A 86 -4.08 -15.29 -2.19
N GLU A 87 -2.85 -15.57 -1.76
CA GLU A 87 -2.59 -15.85 -0.35
C GLU A 87 -2.83 -14.60 0.48
N GLN A 88 -3.42 -14.79 1.64
CA GLN A 88 -3.77 -13.69 2.52
C GLN A 88 -3.34 -13.96 3.94
N SER A 89 -3.09 -12.86 4.65
CA SER A 89 -3.01 -12.88 6.10
C SER A 89 -3.74 -11.63 6.57
N LYS A 90 -3.84 -11.42 7.89
CA LYS A 90 -4.59 -10.31 8.42
C LYS A 90 -4.08 -8.98 7.83
N GLY A 91 -4.92 -8.32 7.07
CA GLY A 91 -4.58 -7.01 6.51
C GLY A 91 -3.62 -7.02 5.32
N ALA A 92 -3.24 -8.21 4.83
CA ALA A 92 -2.23 -8.30 3.79
C ALA A 92 -2.62 -9.33 2.73
N VAL A 93 -2.15 -9.10 1.51
CA VAL A 93 -2.31 -10.05 0.42
C VAL A 93 -0.98 -10.20 -0.30
N ARG A 94 -0.70 -11.39 -0.84
CA ARG A 94 0.56 -11.71 -1.53
C ARG A 94 0.30 -11.99 -3.00
N PHE A 95 1.11 -11.36 -3.84
CA PHE A 95 1.05 -11.57 -5.28
C PHE A 95 2.31 -12.30 -5.71
N PRO A 96 2.20 -13.51 -6.29
CA PRO A 96 3.41 -14.25 -6.68
C PRO A 96 4.17 -13.55 -7.79
N LEU A 97 5.50 -13.74 -7.80
CA LEU A 97 6.35 -13.07 -8.79
C LEU A 97 6.08 -13.54 -10.22
N ASP A 98 5.63 -14.78 -10.37
CA ASP A 98 5.48 -15.39 -11.70
C ASP A 98 4.15 -15.10 -12.35
N LYS A 99 3.34 -14.22 -11.77
CA LYS A 99 2.04 -13.84 -12.33
C LYS A 99 1.91 -12.33 -12.35
N PRO A 100 1.11 -11.79 -13.27
CA PRO A 100 0.89 -10.35 -13.29
C PRO A 100 0.26 -9.86 -12.00
N VAL A 101 0.74 -8.74 -11.50
CA VAL A 101 0.13 -8.09 -10.35
C VAL A 101 -1.19 -7.45 -10.80
N PRO A 102 -2.27 -7.62 -10.03
CA PRO A 102 -3.58 -7.07 -10.42
C PRO A 102 -3.64 -5.57 -10.14
N LEU A 103 -3.08 -4.78 -11.04
CA LEU A 103 -2.97 -3.33 -10.84
C LEU A 103 -4.33 -2.66 -10.76
N ASP A 104 -5.31 -3.11 -11.56
CA ASP A 104 -6.64 -2.53 -11.49
C ASP A 104 -7.28 -2.74 -10.12
N LEU A 105 -7.08 -3.92 -9.54
CA LEU A 105 -7.60 -4.20 -8.20
C LEU A 105 -6.93 -3.29 -7.17
N ILE A 106 -5.61 -3.13 -7.27
CA ILE A 106 -4.88 -2.25 -6.37
C ILE A 106 -5.43 -0.83 -6.48
N ARG A 107 -5.70 -0.35 -7.69
CA ARG A 107 -6.28 0.98 -7.92
C ARG A 107 -7.62 1.12 -7.20
N ARG A 108 -8.51 0.15 -7.43
CA ARG A 108 -9.87 0.24 -6.86
C ARG A 108 -9.83 0.19 -5.33
N VAL A 109 -9.00 -0.65 -4.77
CA VAL A 109 -8.85 -0.74 -3.32
C VAL A 109 -8.29 0.57 -2.76
N THR A 110 -7.29 1.13 -3.43
CA THR A 110 -6.70 2.39 -2.96
C THR A 110 -7.74 3.52 -2.98
N GLU A 111 -8.58 3.57 -4.01
CA GLU A 111 -9.62 4.59 -4.09
C GLU A 111 -10.62 4.49 -2.93
N VAL A 112 -10.97 3.27 -2.55
CA VAL A 112 -11.84 3.07 -1.38
C VAL A 112 -11.16 3.55 -0.11
N ARG A 113 -9.88 3.24 0.05
CA ARG A 113 -9.14 3.67 1.22
C ARG A 113 -9.04 5.19 1.31
N VAL A 114 -8.87 5.86 0.17
CA VAL A 114 -8.87 7.32 0.15
C VAL A 114 -10.18 7.86 0.71
N ARG A 115 -11.30 7.35 0.20
CA ARG A 115 -12.61 7.81 0.68
C ARG A 115 -12.77 7.57 2.17
N GLU A 116 -12.35 6.40 2.64
CA GLU A 116 -12.50 6.07 4.06
C GLU A 116 -11.69 7.03 4.93
N ASN A 117 -10.46 7.31 4.55
CA ASN A 117 -9.63 8.18 5.35
C ASN A 117 -10.14 9.62 5.34
N LEU A 118 -10.63 10.09 4.20
CA LEU A 118 -11.19 11.44 4.12
C LEU A 118 -12.48 11.55 4.93
N GLU A 119 -13.31 10.54 4.91
CA GLU A 119 -14.54 10.54 5.70
C GLU A 119 -14.24 10.54 7.20
N LYS A 120 -13.28 9.72 7.62
CA LYS A 120 -12.87 9.72 9.03
C LYS A 120 -12.35 11.07 9.47
N ALA A 121 -11.54 11.70 8.63
CA ALA A 121 -10.98 13.01 8.96
C ALA A 121 -12.08 14.06 9.07
N ALA A 122 -13.08 14.00 8.16
CA ALA A 122 -14.20 14.94 8.20
C ALA A 122 -15.02 14.76 9.47
N GLN A 123 -15.25 13.50 9.88
CA GLN A 123 -16.00 13.24 11.09
C GLN A 123 -15.27 13.71 12.33
N LYS A 124 -13.96 13.52 12.38
CA LYS A 124 -13.15 14.03 13.49
C LYS A 124 -13.21 15.55 13.55
N GLY A 125 -13.15 16.20 12.39
CA GLY A 125 -13.26 17.64 12.34
C GLY A 125 -14.59 18.12 12.90
N LYS A 126 -15.67 17.45 12.52
CA LYS A 126 -17.00 17.81 13.05
C LYS A 126 -17.07 17.62 14.55
N LYS A 127 -16.53 16.53 15.07
CA LYS A 127 -16.52 16.30 16.50
C LYS A 127 -15.73 17.36 17.22
N SER A 128 -14.59 17.74 16.67
CA SER A 128 -13.77 18.78 17.28
C SER A 128 -14.52 20.10 17.35
N VAL A 129 -15.22 20.44 16.28
CA VAL A 129 -15.99 21.70 16.25
C VAL A 129 -17.09 21.67 17.28
N LYS A 130 -17.75 20.55 17.44
CA LYS A 130 -18.80 20.42 18.45
C LYS A 130 -18.27 20.45 19.85
N GLY A 131 -17.12 19.86 20.05
CA GLY A 131 -16.53 19.74 21.35
C GLY A 131 -16.21 21.06 21.95
#